data_ade8b29bb0532f07d637fc229427d6e4
#
_entry.id   ade8b29bb0532f07d637fc229427d6e4
#
_cell.length_a   1.000
_cell.length_b   1.000
_cell.length_c   1.000
_cell.angle_alpha   90.00
_cell.angle_beta   90.00
_cell.angle_gamma   90.00
#
_symmetry.space_group_name_H-M   'P 1'
#
loop_
_entity.id
_entity.type
_entity.pdbx_description
1 polymer ?
#
loop_
_entity_poly.entity_id
_entity_poly.type
_entity_poly.pdbx_seq_one_letter_code
_entity_poly.pdbx_strand_id
1 'polypeptide(L)'
;FAVCCFNYENYIHPLKEIVILVFLAIIGFIVINYADKDKDLYKIAFIVIVLFGLLFVFLSPFNAATDEPEHLVRAEITSQNIVFPKYDEENGGFLTIESVTTVPRNLNVFETDWDTQKINLTPTYYDSAFLQNPFYGYIAPAIGLTLAKLLDLNQVWLLWMGRFFNLLLYGSICAIAIKKSPVMKMPMFVVACLPLAVELGASLNMDALTLSLSLLCIAYFFKMYKSKDKSVTKKNILTFFILVLIVALTKVT
;
A
#
# COMPACT_ATOMS: atom_id res chain seq x y z
N PHE A 1 6.17 -6.02 16.83
CA PHE A 1 5.82 -4.71 16.25
C PHE A 1 6.54 -3.58 16.99
N ALA A 2 6.36 -3.43 18.30
CA ALA A 2 7.06 -2.43 19.10
C ALA A 2 8.59 -2.54 18.98
N VAL A 3 9.13 -3.76 18.98
CA VAL A 3 10.59 -4.04 18.87
C VAL A 3 11.17 -3.56 17.53
N CYS A 4 10.39 -3.62 16.45
CA CYS A 4 10.84 -3.14 15.14
C CYS A 4 10.74 -1.61 14.99
N CYS A 5 9.91 -0.95 15.80
CA CYS A 5 9.69 0.48 15.74
C CYS A 5 10.59 1.30 16.69
N PHE A 6 11.23 0.64 17.66
CA PHE A 6 12.06 1.30 18.66
C PHE A 6 13.48 0.76 18.57
N ASN A 7 14.42 1.61 18.19
CA ASN A 7 15.83 1.25 18.20
C ASN A 7 16.26 1.00 19.65
N TYR A 8 16.66 -0.22 19.95
CA TYR A 8 16.82 -0.75 21.31
C TYR A 8 17.93 -0.08 22.13
N GLU A 9 18.79 0.68 21.47
CA GLU A 9 20.01 1.16 22.12
C GLU A 9 19.87 2.50 22.86
N ASN A 10 18.85 3.29 22.63
CA ASN A 10 18.95 4.65 23.19
C ASN A 10 17.70 5.34 23.75
N TYR A 11 16.51 4.88 23.76
CA TYR A 11 15.45 5.61 24.51
C TYR A 11 14.08 4.93 24.37
N ILE A 12 13.63 4.41 25.48
CA ILE A 12 12.21 4.22 25.77
C ILE A 12 11.60 5.62 25.83
N HIS A 13 10.76 5.96 24.86
CA HIS A 13 9.90 7.15 24.96
C HIS A 13 8.52 6.72 25.47
N PRO A 14 8.30 6.61 26.80
CA PRO A 14 7.09 6.03 27.36
C PRO A 14 5.83 6.77 26.90
N LEU A 15 5.93 8.07 26.63
CA LEU A 15 4.82 8.87 26.13
C LEU A 15 4.38 8.43 24.73
N LYS A 16 5.32 8.11 23.85
CA LYS A 16 5.02 7.66 22.46
C LYS A 16 4.39 6.28 22.48
N GLU A 17 4.89 5.38 23.33
CA GLU A 17 4.29 4.04 23.51
C GLU A 17 2.86 4.14 24.05
N ILE A 18 2.63 4.99 25.04
CA ILE A 18 1.28 5.23 25.59
C ILE A 18 0.35 5.75 24.49
N VAL A 19 0.78 6.70 23.67
CA VAL A 19 -0.04 7.23 22.57
C VAL A 19 -0.42 6.13 21.59
N ILE A 20 0.53 5.26 21.21
CA ILE A 20 0.26 4.12 20.32
C ILE A 20 -0.72 3.14 20.98
N LEU A 21 -0.52 2.79 22.24
CA LEU A 21 -1.41 1.88 22.96
C LEU A 21 -2.83 2.45 23.10
N VAL A 22 -2.96 3.74 23.40
CA VAL A 22 -4.26 4.44 23.47
C VAL A 22 -4.94 4.41 22.09
N PHE A 23 -4.20 4.68 21.03
CA PHE A 23 -4.73 4.63 19.66
C PHE A 23 -5.22 3.22 19.30
N LEU A 24 -4.43 2.19 19.62
CA LEU A 24 -4.83 0.79 19.42
C LEU A 24 -6.07 0.41 20.26
N ALA A 25 -6.15 0.89 21.50
CA ALA A 25 -7.32 0.66 22.34
C ALA A 25 -8.57 1.34 21.77
N ILE A 26 -8.46 2.55 21.23
CA ILE A 26 -9.57 3.25 20.55
C ILE A 26 -10.02 2.46 19.32
N ILE A 27 -9.09 1.97 18.51
CA ILE A 27 -9.43 1.11 17.35
C ILE A 27 -10.17 -0.14 17.82
N GLY A 28 -9.64 -0.84 18.84
CA GLY A 28 -10.26 -2.04 19.41
C GLY A 28 -11.67 -1.75 19.92
N PHE A 29 -11.86 -0.64 20.61
CA PHE A 29 -13.18 -0.21 21.09
C PHE A 29 -14.16 0.08 19.95
N ILE A 30 -13.72 0.77 18.90
CA ILE A 30 -14.53 1.03 17.71
C ILE A 30 -14.92 -0.31 17.05
N VAL A 31 -13.96 -1.21 16.84
CA VAL A 31 -14.23 -2.51 16.23
C VAL A 31 -15.24 -3.32 17.05
N ILE A 32 -15.09 -3.39 18.38
CA ILE A 32 -16.00 -4.15 19.25
C ILE A 32 -17.41 -3.57 19.25
N ASN A 33 -17.56 -2.25 19.32
CA ASN A 33 -18.87 -1.61 19.42
C ASN A 33 -19.62 -1.51 18.09
N TYR A 34 -18.90 -1.37 16.98
CA TYR A 34 -19.49 -1.23 15.64
C TYR A 34 -19.47 -2.50 14.83
N ALA A 35 -18.84 -3.57 15.33
CA ALA A 35 -18.84 -4.90 14.70
C ALA A 35 -20.20 -5.59 14.86
N ASP A 36 -21.30 -4.91 14.54
CA ASP A 36 -22.59 -5.59 14.51
C ASP A 36 -22.70 -6.37 13.19
N LYS A 37 -22.16 -7.60 13.30
CA LYS A 37 -22.66 -8.81 12.66
C LYS A 37 -22.78 -8.73 11.13
N ASP A 38 -21.90 -9.45 10.49
CA ASP A 38 -21.95 -9.91 9.08
C ASP A 38 -22.30 -8.90 7.98
N LYS A 39 -23.19 -7.93 8.25
CA LYS A 39 -23.65 -6.97 7.25
C LYS A 39 -22.64 -5.88 6.95
N ASP A 40 -21.90 -5.42 7.95
CA ASP A 40 -20.98 -4.28 7.85
C ASP A 40 -19.49 -4.66 7.95
N LEU A 41 -19.18 -5.97 7.96
CA LEU A 41 -17.81 -6.48 8.10
C LEU A 41 -16.83 -5.84 7.11
N TYR A 42 -17.28 -5.50 5.90
CA TYR A 42 -16.46 -4.83 4.90
C TYR A 42 -16.09 -3.39 5.28
N LYS A 43 -16.99 -2.66 5.97
CA LYS A 43 -16.71 -1.30 6.46
C LYS A 43 -15.69 -1.36 7.60
N ILE A 44 -15.89 -2.32 8.51
CA ILE A 44 -14.97 -2.55 9.63
C ILE A 44 -13.60 -2.94 9.09
N ALA A 45 -13.52 -3.82 8.10
CA ALA A 45 -12.27 -4.18 7.44
C ALA A 45 -11.54 -2.95 6.92
N PHE A 46 -12.23 -2.07 6.19
CA PHE A 46 -11.65 -0.83 5.68
C PHE A 46 -11.12 0.06 6.81
N ILE A 47 -11.92 0.30 7.86
CA ILE A 47 -11.54 1.13 8.99
C ILE A 47 -10.33 0.55 9.70
N VAL A 48 -10.33 -0.76 10.00
CA VAL A 48 -9.23 -1.45 10.67
C VAL A 48 -7.95 -1.36 9.83
N ILE A 49 -8.03 -1.69 8.55
CA ILE A 49 -6.88 -1.64 7.64
C ILE A 49 -6.31 -0.22 7.58
N VAL A 50 -7.15 0.80 7.42
CA VAL A 50 -6.67 2.19 7.32
C VAL A 50 -6.08 2.67 8.65
N LEU A 51 -6.73 2.42 9.78
CA LEU A 51 -6.24 2.90 11.07
C LEU A 51 -4.93 2.20 11.50
N PHE A 52 -4.85 0.88 11.37
CA PHE A 52 -3.59 0.16 11.62
C PHE A 52 -2.53 0.48 10.58
N GLY A 53 -2.93 0.59 9.32
CA GLY A 53 -2.03 0.94 8.24
C GLY A 53 -1.43 2.34 8.39
N LEU A 54 -2.16 3.31 8.93
CA LEU A 54 -1.60 4.64 9.24
C LEU A 54 -0.44 4.56 10.24
N LEU A 55 -0.49 3.65 11.20
CA LEU A 55 0.66 3.42 12.08
C LEU A 55 1.86 2.95 11.28
N PHE A 56 1.68 2.00 10.35
CA PHE A 56 2.77 1.52 9.50
C PHE A 56 3.28 2.61 8.54
N VAL A 57 2.39 3.41 7.95
CA VAL A 57 2.77 4.51 7.05
C VAL A 57 3.82 5.42 7.70
N PHE A 58 3.61 5.79 8.96
CA PHE A 58 4.47 6.75 9.65
C PHE A 58 5.58 6.10 10.49
N LEU A 59 5.32 4.94 11.11
CA LEU A 59 6.24 4.34 12.07
C LEU A 59 7.20 3.33 11.43
N SER A 60 6.83 2.69 10.32
CA SER A 60 7.73 1.75 9.66
C SER A 60 8.90 2.50 9.02
N PRO A 61 10.15 2.13 9.36
CA PRO A 61 11.30 2.70 8.69
C PRO A 61 11.20 2.56 7.18
N PHE A 62 11.82 3.48 6.45
CA PHE A 62 11.94 3.34 5.01
C PHE A 62 12.76 2.09 4.68
N ASN A 63 12.33 1.31 3.72
CA ASN A 63 12.92 0.01 3.38
C ASN A 63 12.71 -1.11 4.44
N ALA A 64 11.78 -0.95 5.38
CA ALA A 64 11.31 -2.08 6.20
C ALA A 64 10.53 -3.10 5.35
N ALA A 65 9.77 -2.63 4.38
CA ALA A 65 9.20 -3.48 3.34
C ALA A 65 10.26 -3.72 2.24
N THR A 66 10.35 -4.97 1.76
CA THR A 66 11.34 -5.37 0.76
C THR A 66 11.26 -4.52 -0.50
N ASP A 67 12.40 -4.05 -0.97
CA ASP A 67 12.57 -3.31 -2.23
C ASP A 67 11.76 -2.00 -2.32
N GLU A 68 11.38 -1.42 -1.17
CA GLU A 68 10.59 -0.19 -1.14
C GLU A 68 11.26 1.01 -1.82
N PRO A 69 12.60 1.20 -1.76
CA PRO A 69 13.28 2.25 -2.52
C PRO A 69 13.03 2.16 -4.03
N GLU A 70 13.13 0.97 -4.60
CA GLU A 70 12.90 0.70 -6.01
C GLU A 70 11.45 0.98 -6.40
N HIS A 71 10.52 0.60 -5.52
CA HIS A 71 9.10 0.87 -5.69
C HIS A 71 8.79 2.38 -5.60
N LEU A 72 9.49 3.13 -4.75
CA LEU A 72 9.34 4.60 -4.67
C LEU A 72 9.78 5.25 -5.99
N VAL A 73 10.94 4.86 -6.52
CA VAL A 73 11.42 5.37 -7.82
C VAL A 73 10.46 5.00 -8.94
N ARG A 74 9.94 3.77 -8.96
CA ARG A 74 8.95 3.35 -9.97
C ARG A 74 7.64 4.15 -9.87
N ALA A 75 7.16 4.43 -8.66
CA ALA A 75 5.99 5.27 -8.42
C ALA A 75 6.22 6.70 -8.90
N GLU A 76 7.43 7.23 -8.70
CA GLU A 76 7.81 8.56 -9.19
C GLU A 76 7.78 8.63 -10.72
N ILE A 77 8.39 7.69 -11.42
CA ILE A 77 8.36 7.61 -12.88
C ILE A 77 6.90 7.54 -13.38
N THR A 78 6.04 6.78 -12.69
CA THR A 78 4.60 6.71 -13.01
C THR A 78 3.92 8.06 -12.78
N SER A 79 4.31 8.82 -11.74
CA SER A 79 3.76 10.15 -11.45
C SER A 79 4.08 11.19 -12.51
N GLN A 80 5.13 10.96 -13.30
CA GLN A 80 5.49 11.74 -14.50
C GLN A 80 4.69 11.32 -15.74
N ASN A 81 3.69 10.44 -15.61
CA ASN A 81 2.90 9.84 -16.70
C ASN A 81 3.73 8.92 -17.64
N ILE A 82 4.86 8.41 -17.18
CA ILE A 82 5.69 7.49 -17.96
C ILE A 82 5.22 6.06 -17.69
N VAL A 83 4.52 5.50 -18.69
CA VAL A 83 3.97 4.14 -18.63
C VAL A 83 5.08 3.09 -18.82
N PHE A 84 5.90 3.29 -19.83
CA PHE A 84 7.02 2.40 -20.20
C PHE A 84 8.32 3.18 -20.10
N PRO A 85 9.03 3.11 -18.97
CA PRO A 85 10.31 3.78 -18.82
C PRO A 85 11.34 3.16 -19.76
N LYS A 86 12.19 4.02 -20.33
CA LYS A 86 13.28 3.60 -21.20
C LYS A 86 14.59 3.66 -20.44
N TYR A 87 15.37 2.61 -20.55
CA TYR A 87 16.73 2.59 -20.05
C TYR A 87 17.63 3.48 -20.92
N ASP A 88 18.38 4.34 -20.28
CA ASP A 88 19.37 5.20 -20.93
C ASP A 88 20.75 4.55 -20.75
N GLU A 89 21.32 4.07 -21.84
CA GLU A 89 22.60 3.35 -21.84
C GLU A 89 23.80 4.28 -21.57
N GLU A 90 23.70 5.56 -21.94
CA GLU A 90 24.76 6.54 -21.73
C GLU A 90 24.87 6.93 -20.26
N ASN A 91 23.73 7.06 -19.60
CA ASN A 91 23.65 7.45 -18.20
C ASN A 91 23.49 6.26 -17.23
N GLY A 92 23.34 5.04 -17.75
CA GLY A 92 23.30 3.81 -16.97
C GLY A 92 22.09 3.68 -16.07
N GLY A 93 20.87 4.04 -16.54
CA GLY A 93 19.67 3.94 -15.71
C GLY A 93 18.42 4.51 -16.34
N PHE A 94 17.37 4.57 -15.53
CA PHE A 94 16.09 5.17 -15.90
C PHE A 94 15.99 6.58 -15.32
N LEU A 95 15.48 7.52 -16.12
CA LEU A 95 15.29 8.91 -15.70
C LEU A 95 14.26 9.04 -14.58
N THR A 96 14.64 9.71 -13.51
CA THR A 96 13.82 10.02 -12.33
C THR A 96 14.25 11.37 -11.71
N ILE A 97 13.87 11.65 -10.47
CA ILE A 97 14.27 12.85 -9.74
C ILE A 97 15.16 12.52 -8.54
N GLU A 98 16.05 13.44 -8.18
CA GLU A 98 17.01 13.25 -7.08
C GLU A 98 16.34 12.94 -5.74
N SER A 99 15.20 13.59 -5.43
CA SER A 99 14.53 13.39 -4.15
C SER A 99 14.12 11.95 -3.85
N VAL A 100 13.81 11.10 -4.84
CA VAL A 100 13.44 9.71 -4.57
C VAL A 100 14.65 8.78 -4.46
N THR A 101 15.80 9.17 -4.98
CA THR A 101 17.04 8.39 -4.93
C THR A 101 17.86 8.67 -3.67
N THR A 102 17.62 9.79 -3.01
CA THR A 102 18.38 10.28 -1.84
C THR A 102 17.64 10.09 -0.50
N VAL A 103 16.46 9.49 -0.50
CA VAL A 103 15.73 9.21 0.76
C VAL A 103 16.57 8.28 1.64
N PRO A 104 16.85 8.65 2.90
CA PRO A 104 17.61 7.81 3.80
C PRO A 104 16.90 6.46 4.06
N ARG A 105 17.60 5.34 3.85
CA ARG A 105 17.00 4.00 3.93
C ARG A 105 16.42 3.64 5.30
N ASN A 106 16.89 4.25 6.37
CA ASN A 106 16.39 4.00 7.73
C ASN A 106 15.56 5.16 8.26
N LEU A 107 15.02 5.99 7.35
CA LEU A 107 14.19 7.12 7.73
C LEU A 107 12.98 6.64 8.55
N ASN A 108 12.84 7.13 9.75
CA ASN A 108 11.66 6.94 10.58
C ASN A 108 11.26 8.27 11.25
N VAL A 109 10.00 8.37 11.65
CA VAL A 109 9.43 9.61 12.19
C VAL A 109 10.04 10.05 13.53
N PHE A 110 10.78 9.19 14.22
CA PHE A 110 11.32 9.49 15.55
C PHE A 110 12.78 9.93 15.53
N GLU A 111 13.52 9.62 14.48
CA GLU A 111 14.98 9.79 14.42
C GLU A 111 15.44 10.84 13.40
N THR A 112 14.51 11.43 12.67
CA THR A 112 14.86 12.36 11.59
C THR A 112 14.28 13.74 11.82
N ASP A 113 15.09 14.75 11.57
CA ASP A 113 14.65 16.12 11.24
C ASP A 113 13.95 16.07 9.85
N TRP A 114 12.81 15.44 9.83
CA TRP A 114 12.05 15.12 8.63
C TRP A 114 11.43 16.34 7.96
N ASP A 115 11.68 17.53 8.50
CA ASP A 115 11.11 18.79 8.03
C ASP A 115 12.07 19.65 7.22
N THR A 116 13.25 19.17 6.88
CA THR A 116 14.34 20.08 6.46
C THR A 116 14.55 20.18 4.97
N GLN A 117 14.14 19.22 4.14
CA GLN A 117 14.46 19.23 2.71
C GLN A 117 13.23 19.32 1.85
N LYS A 118 13.18 20.31 0.97
CA LYS A 118 12.17 20.42 -0.08
C LYS A 118 12.39 19.37 -1.16
N ILE A 119 11.32 19.06 -1.88
CA ILE A 119 11.38 18.13 -3.01
C ILE A 119 12.29 18.73 -4.08
N ASN A 120 13.38 18.04 -4.39
CA ASN A 120 14.30 18.39 -5.45
C ASN A 120 13.91 17.63 -6.73
N LEU A 121 13.48 18.37 -7.74
CA LEU A 121 13.05 17.83 -9.03
C LEU A 121 14.21 17.69 -10.03
N THR A 122 15.46 17.86 -9.60
CA THR A 122 16.63 17.69 -10.48
C THR A 122 16.61 16.29 -11.10
N PRO A 123 16.69 16.20 -12.44
CA PRO A 123 16.75 14.91 -13.11
C PRO A 123 17.98 14.11 -12.69
N THR A 124 17.78 12.83 -12.43
CA THR A 124 18.85 11.87 -12.14
C THR A 124 18.52 10.52 -12.75
N TYR A 125 19.45 9.58 -12.72
CA TYR A 125 19.26 8.24 -13.24
C TYR A 125 19.38 7.20 -12.13
N TYR A 126 18.54 6.17 -12.21
CA TYR A 126 18.53 5.08 -11.23
C TYR A 126 18.46 3.74 -11.96
N ASP A 127 19.37 2.83 -11.61
CA ASP A 127 19.40 1.48 -12.22
C ASP A 127 18.74 0.47 -11.29
N SER A 128 17.63 -0.11 -11.77
CA SER A 128 16.96 -1.22 -11.11
C SER A 128 15.98 -1.91 -12.06
N ALA A 129 15.99 -3.25 -12.05
CA ALA A 129 15.04 -4.06 -12.82
C ALA A 129 13.57 -3.81 -12.42
N PHE A 130 13.32 -3.41 -11.18
CA PHE A 130 11.97 -3.10 -10.68
C PHE A 130 11.29 -1.93 -11.42
N LEU A 131 12.07 -1.06 -12.09
CA LEU A 131 11.52 0.08 -12.80
C LEU A 131 10.76 -0.30 -14.07
N GLN A 132 10.93 -1.54 -14.55
CA GLN A 132 10.16 -2.12 -15.64
C GLN A 132 8.83 -2.73 -15.20
N ASN A 133 8.56 -2.79 -13.89
CA ASN A 133 7.29 -3.29 -13.36
C ASN A 133 6.09 -2.53 -13.95
N PRO A 134 4.93 -3.20 -14.11
CA PRO A 134 3.75 -2.61 -14.70
C PRO A 134 3.27 -1.35 -13.98
N PHE A 135 3.05 -0.27 -14.71
CA PHE A 135 2.67 1.05 -14.17
C PHE A 135 1.39 1.03 -13.32
N TYR A 136 0.44 0.17 -13.66
CA TYR A 136 -0.85 0.12 -12.97
C TYR A 136 -0.72 -0.31 -11.49
N GLY A 137 0.35 -1.00 -11.12
CA GLY A 137 0.69 -1.30 -9.73
C GLY A 137 1.07 -0.08 -8.91
N TYR A 138 1.41 1.02 -9.58
CA TYR A 138 1.92 2.24 -8.97
C TYR A 138 1.02 3.46 -9.16
N ILE A 139 -0.16 3.31 -9.75
CA ILE A 139 -1.09 4.45 -9.96
C ILE A 139 -1.46 5.11 -8.63
N ALA A 140 -1.82 4.33 -7.61
CA ALA A 140 -2.20 4.90 -6.32
C ALA A 140 -1.03 5.61 -5.62
N PRO A 141 0.16 5.00 -5.44
CA PRO A 141 1.33 5.73 -4.96
C PRO A 141 1.65 6.98 -5.78
N ALA A 142 1.62 6.89 -7.11
CA ALA A 142 1.91 8.01 -8.01
C ALA A 142 0.98 9.21 -7.79
N ILE A 143 -0.31 8.98 -7.50
CA ILE A 143 -1.25 10.04 -7.11
C ILE A 143 -0.76 10.72 -5.84
N GLY A 144 -0.34 9.95 -4.83
CA GLY A 144 0.23 10.47 -3.59
C GLY A 144 1.46 11.35 -3.82
N LEU A 145 2.42 10.86 -4.62
CA LEU A 145 3.63 11.61 -4.97
C LEU A 145 3.30 12.91 -5.74
N THR A 146 2.34 12.82 -6.67
CA THR A 146 1.89 14.00 -7.43
C THR A 146 1.30 15.05 -6.49
N LEU A 147 0.46 14.65 -5.53
CA LEU A 147 -0.10 15.57 -4.55
C LEU A 147 0.98 16.17 -3.65
N ALA A 148 1.96 15.41 -3.20
CA ALA A 148 3.08 15.91 -2.41
C ALA A 148 3.86 17.01 -3.17
N LYS A 149 4.10 16.80 -4.47
CA LYS A 149 4.74 17.78 -5.35
C LYS A 149 3.87 19.03 -5.58
N LEU A 150 2.59 18.85 -5.84
CA LEU A 150 1.65 19.96 -6.07
C LEU A 150 1.46 20.85 -4.85
N LEU A 151 1.54 20.27 -3.64
CA LEU A 151 1.40 20.98 -2.37
C LEU A 151 2.74 21.56 -1.87
N ASP A 152 3.81 21.44 -2.65
CA ASP A 152 5.17 21.88 -2.28
C ASP A 152 5.60 21.38 -0.89
N LEU A 153 5.36 20.11 -0.61
CA LEU A 153 5.71 19.47 0.65
C LEU A 153 7.22 19.17 0.71
N ASN A 154 7.67 18.69 1.86
CA ASN A 154 9.04 18.24 2.03
C ASN A 154 9.26 16.84 1.44
N GLN A 155 10.51 16.47 1.18
CA GLN A 155 10.90 15.23 0.50
C GLN A 155 10.28 13.98 1.14
N VAL A 156 10.22 13.89 2.47
CA VAL A 156 9.66 12.74 3.18
C VAL A 156 8.18 12.49 2.86
N TRP A 157 7.44 13.52 2.46
CA TRP A 157 6.04 13.38 2.09
C TRP A 157 5.84 12.64 0.77
N LEU A 158 6.86 12.52 -0.08
CA LEU A 158 6.81 11.63 -1.23
C LEU A 158 6.57 10.19 -0.76
N LEU A 159 7.34 9.74 0.24
CA LEU A 159 7.19 8.42 0.83
C LEU A 159 5.83 8.25 1.52
N TRP A 160 5.47 9.15 2.45
CA TRP A 160 4.26 9.01 3.25
C TRP A 160 2.97 9.13 2.44
N MET A 161 2.91 10.06 1.50
CA MET A 161 1.74 10.19 0.61
C MET A 161 1.63 8.98 -0.33
N GLY A 162 2.74 8.49 -0.86
CA GLY A 162 2.75 7.27 -1.66
C GLY A 162 2.23 6.05 -0.88
N ARG A 163 2.74 5.83 0.33
CA ARG A 163 2.28 4.77 1.25
C ARG A 163 0.80 4.92 1.60
N PHE A 164 0.36 6.14 1.92
CA PHE A 164 -1.03 6.41 2.29
C PHE A 164 -2.01 6.07 1.15
N PHE A 165 -1.71 6.49 -0.07
CA PHE A 165 -2.56 6.19 -1.21
C PHE A 165 -2.56 4.69 -1.56
N ASN A 166 -1.42 4.00 -1.40
CA ASN A 166 -1.35 2.55 -1.55
C ASN A 166 -2.21 1.83 -0.50
N LEU A 167 -2.15 2.27 0.76
CA LEU A 167 -2.99 1.77 1.84
C LEU A 167 -4.48 1.94 1.55
N LEU A 168 -4.89 3.11 1.06
CA LEU A 168 -6.29 3.38 0.69
C LEU A 168 -6.75 2.45 -0.44
N LEU A 169 -5.92 2.22 -1.44
CA LEU A 169 -6.21 1.27 -2.52
C LEU A 169 -6.37 -0.14 -1.99
N TYR A 170 -5.40 -0.61 -1.19
CA TYR A 170 -5.42 -1.93 -0.57
C TYR A 170 -6.69 -2.15 0.26
N GLY A 171 -6.97 -1.24 1.20
CA GLY A 171 -8.16 -1.32 2.07
C GLY A 171 -9.47 -1.29 1.30
N SER A 172 -9.55 -0.45 0.25
CA SER A 172 -10.74 -0.36 -0.60
C SER A 172 -11.02 -1.66 -1.35
N ILE A 173 -9.99 -2.25 -1.97
CA ILE A 173 -10.14 -3.51 -2.72
C ILE A 173 -10.50 -4.66 -1.76
N CYS A 174 -9.84 -4.76 -0.61
CA CYS A 174 -10.17 -5.77 0.41
C CYS A 174 -11.62 -5.62 0.92
N ALA A 175 -12.06 -4.40 1.20
CA ALA A 175 -13.44 -4.15 1.60
C ALA A 175 -14.45 -4.55 0.52
N ILE A 176 -14.17 -4.22 -0.75
CA ILE A 176 -14.99 -4.64 -1.88
C ILE A 176 -15.02 -6.17 -2.00
N ALA A 177 -13.89 -6.85 -1.83
CA ALA A 177 -13.82 -8.31 -1.87
C ALA A 177 -14.71 -8.95 -0.79
N ILE A 178 -14.59 -8.49 0.46
CA ILE A 178 -15.44 -8.98 1.57
C ILE A 178 -16.93 -8.69 1.31
N LYS A 179 -17.25 -7.50 0.79
CA LYS A 179 -18.64 -7.14 0.45
C LYS A 179 -19.23 -8.01 -0.65
N LYS A 180 -18.42 -8.34 -1.68
CA LYS A 180 -18.87 -9.11 -2.87
C LYS A 180 -18.96 -10.61 -2.61
N SER A 181 -18.21 -11.12 -1.65
CA SER A 181 -18.23 -12.55 -1.33
C SER A 181 -19.53 -12.94 -0.63
N PRO A 182 -20.26 -13.96 -1.11
CA PRO A 182 -21.45 -14.48 -0.46
C PRO A 182 -21.14 -15.38 0.74
N VAL A 183 -19.91 -15.88 0.83
CA VAL A 183 -19.42 -16.81 1.87
C VAL A 183 -17.98 -16.42 2.27
N MET A 184 -17.45 -17.02 3.34
CA MET A 184 -16.05 -16.85 3.77
C MET A 184 -15.65 -15.38 4.05
N LYS A 185 -16.61 -14.53 4.42
CA LYS A 185 -16.32 -13.11 4.72
C LYS A 185 -15.36 -12.94 5.89
N MET A 186 -15.55 -13.73 6.96
CA MET A 186 -14.68 -13.66 8.14
C MET A 186 -13.25 -14.16 7.86
N PRO A 187 -13.01 -15.31 7.22
CA PRO A 187 -11.65 -15.67 6.77
C PRO A 187 -10.99 -14.60 5.88
N MET A 188 -11.74 -14.01 4.94
CA MET A 188 -11.22 -12.93 4.09
C MET A 188 -10.88 -11.68 4.90
N PHE A 189 -11.71 -11.32 5.88
CA PHE A 189 -11.43 -10.24 6.82
C PHE A 189 -10.13 -10.49 7.59
N VAL A 190 -9.97 -11.68 8.16
CA VAL A 190 -8.77 -12.05 8.92
C VAL A 190 -7.52 -11.94 8.04
N VAL A 191 -7.56 -12.50 6.82
CA VAL A 191 -6.42 -12.43 5.89
C VAL A 191 -6.09 -10.99 5.50
N ALA A 192 -7.11 -10.17 5.20
CA ALA A 192 -6.91 -8.76 4.83
C ALA A 192 -6.34 -7.91 5.98
N CYS A 193 -6.63 -8.28 7.24
CA CYS A 193 -6.20 -7.55 8.44
C CYS A 193 -4.96 -8.16 9.10
N LEU A 194 -4.32 -9.18 8.50
CA LEU A 194 -3.04 -9.68 9.02
C LEU A 194 -2.03 -8.54 9.08
N PRO A 195 -1.24 -8.43 10.18
CA PRO A 195 -0.28 -7.33 10.33
C PRO A 195 0.66 -7.17 9.12
N LEU A 196 1.21 -8.27 8.62
CA LEU A 196 2.06 -8.27 7.42
C LEU A 196 1.32 -7.78 6.17
N ALA A 197 0.06 -8.17 5.99
CA ALA A 197 -0.74 -7.75 4.84
C ALA A 197 -1.09 -6.24 4.90
N VAL A 198 -1.35 -5.72 6.10
CA VAL A 198 -1.58 -4.29 6.33
C VAL A 198 -0.28 -3.50 6.15
N GLU A 199 0.86 -4.03 6.61
CA GLU A 199 2.18 -3.43 6.40
C GLU A 199 2.52 -3.33 4.91
N LEU A 200 2.32 -4.39 4.13
CA LEU A 200 2.46 -4.35 2.67
C LEU A 200 1.53 -3.29 2.04
N GLY A 201 0.29 -3.21 2.52
CA GLY A 201 -0.66 -2.17 2.09
C GLY A 201 -0.18 -0.76 2.38
N ALA A 202 0.51 -0.57 3.51
CA ALA A 202 1.04 0.70 3.99
C ALA A 202 2.47 0.99 3.52
N SER A 203 3.02 0.19 2.63
CA SER A 203 4.30 0.40 1.94
C SER A 203 4.07 0.75 0.47
N LEU A 204 5.13 1.04 -0.28
CA LEU A 204 5.05 1.29 -1.73
C LEU A 204 5.05 0.01 -2.57
N ASN A 205 5.06 -1.15 -1.93
CA ASN A 205 5.18 -2.43 -2.60
C ASN A 205 3.94 -2.78 -3.43
N MET A 206 4.16 -3.24 -4.66
CA MET A 206 3.12 -3.71 -5.58
C MET A 206 2.40 -4.98 -5.07
N ASP A 207 3.00 -5.73 -4.13
CA ASP A 207 2.40 -6.92 -3.55
C ASP A 207 1.08 -6.64 -2.83
N ALA A 208 0.88 -5.42 -2.32
CA ALA A 208 -0.39 -4.95 -1.77
C ALA A 208 -1.54 -5.07 -2.79
N LEU A 209 -1.30 -4.62 -4.02
CA LEU A 209 -2.26 -4.73 -5.11
C LEU A 209 -2.51 -6.20 -5.47
N THR A 210 -1.45 -6.99 -5.60
CA THR A 210 -1.54 -8.42 -5.93
C THR A 210 -2.38 -9.17 -4.88
N LEU A 211 -2.12 -8.95 -3.59
CA LEU A 211 -2.85 -9.59 -2.49
C LEU A 211 -4.33 -9.18 -2.47
N SER A 212 -4.61 -7.89 -2.56
CA SER A 212 -5.98 -7.37 -2.51
C SER A 212 -6.81 -7.81 -3.72
N LEU A 213 -6.23 -7.80 -4.93
CA LEU A 213 -6.88 -8.30 -6.15
C LEU A 213 -7.09 -9.82 -6.08
N SER A 214 -6.15 -10.58 -5.51
CA SER A 214 -6.32 -12.02 -5.30
C SER A 214 -7.52 -12.32 -4.39
N LEU A 215 -7.68 -11.57 -3.30
CA LEU A 215 -8.89 -11.66 -2.46
C LEU A 215 -10.16 -11.33 -3.25
N LEU A 216 -10.11 -10.32 -4.12
CA LEU A 216 -11.24 -9.96 -4.96
C LEU A 216 -11.56 -11.06 -6.00
N CYS A 217 -10.54 -11.70 -6.59
CA CYS A 217 -10.73 -12.88 -7.46
C CYS A 217 -11.44 -14.01 -6.71
N ILE A 218 -10.99 -14.33 -5.50
CA ILE A 218 -11.62 -15.35 -4.65
C ILE A 218 -13.08 -14.98 -4.34
N ALA A 219 -13.39 -13.71 -4.07
CA ALA A 219 -14.77 -13.26 -3.84
C ALA A 219 -15.66 -13.47 -5.08
N TYR A 220 -15.15 -13.13 -6.28
CA TYR A 220 -15.89 -13.37 -7.51
C TYR A 220 -16.05 -14.85 -7.84
N PHE A 221 -15.03 -15.67 -7.56
CA PHE A 221 -15.13 -17.14 -7.67
C PHE A 221 -16.27 -17.68 -6.79
N PHE A 222 -16.31 -17.33 -5.49
CA PHE A 222 -17.39 -17.74 -4.60
C PHE A 222 -18.74 -17.19 -5.02
N LYS A 223 -18.80 -15.99 -5.55
CA LYS A 223 -20.03 -15.40 -6.08
C LYS A 223 -20.59 -16.21 -7.25
N MET A 224 -19.73 -16.68 -8.15
CA MET A 224 -20.13 -17.54 -9.28
C MET A 224 -20.51 -18.96 -8.80
N TYR A 225 -19.70 -19.54 -7.91
CA TYR A 225 -19.93 -20.88 -7.37
C TYR A 225 -21.26 -21.01 -6.59
N LYS A 226 -21.63 -20.00 -5.80
CA LYS A 226 -22.90 -19.97 -5.04
C LYS A 226 -24.09 -19.52 -5.86
N SER A 227 -23.90 -19.14 -7.08
CA SER A 227 -24.98 -18.71 -7.98
C SER A 227 -25.80 -19.92 -8.40
N LYS A 228 -27.13 -19.83 -8.32
CA LYS A 228 -28.01 -20.84 -8.90
C LYS A 228 -27.89 -20.81 -10.43
N ASP A 229 -28.07 -21.95 -11.09
CA ASP A 229 -27.71 -22.25 -12.48
C ASP A 229 -28.03 -21.23 -13.60
N LYS A 230 -28.80 -20.20 -13.33
CA LYS A 230 -29.13 -19.15 -14.32
C LYS A 230 -28.64 -17.74 -13.94
N SER A 231 -27.92 -17.58 -12.84
CA SER A 231 -27.53 -16.26 -12.33
C SER A 231 -26.05 -15.90 -12.55
N VAL A 232 -25.26 -16.79 -13.14
CA VAL A 232 -23.89 -16.45 -13.57
C VAL A 232 -23.99 -15.60 -14.84
N THR A 233 -23.85 -14.30 -14.69
CA THR A 233 -23.92 -13.38 -15.83
C THR A 233 -22.59 -13.35 -16.58
N LYS A 234 -22.66 -13.13 -17.89
CA LYS A 234 -21.44 -12.89 -18.72
C LYS A 234 -20.55 -11.81 -18.12
N LYS A 235 -21.15 -10.80 -17.49
CA LYS A 235 -20.43 -9.73 -16.78
C LYS A 235 -19.59 -10.25 -15.62
N ASN A 236 -20.11 -11.17 -14.80
CA ASN A 236 -19.34 -11.74 -13.67
C ASN A 236 -18.14 -12.56 -14.18
N ILE A 237 -18.33 -13.34 -15.25
CA ILE A 237 -17.28 -14.12 -15.88
C ILE A 237 -16.21 -13.21 -16.44
N LEU A 238 -16.60 -12.21 -17.23
CA LEU A 238 -15.67 -11.24 -17.81
C LEU A 238 -14.87 -10.50 -16.73
N THR A 239 -15.56 -10.03 -15.66
CA THR A 239 -14.88 -9.34 -14.54
C THR A 239 -13.87 -10.27 -13.87
N PHE A 240 -14.21 -11.54 -13.64
CA PHE A 240 -13.29 -12.51 -13.04
C PHE A 240 -12.06 -12.72 -13.92
N PHE A 241 -12.25 -12.92 -15.23
CA PHE A 241 -11.14 -13.08 -16.16
C PHE A 241 -10.21 -11.85 -16.22
N ILE A 242 -10.79 -10.64 -16.23
CA ILE A 242 -10.00 -9.40 -16.22
C ILE A 242 -9.18 -9.32 -14.92
N LEU A 243 -9.78 -9.62 -13.77
CA LEU A 243 -9.08 -9.58 -12.48
C LEU A 243 -7.94 -10.61 -12.44
N VAL A 244 -8.19 -11.84 -12.88
CA VAL A 244 -7.15 -12.90 -12.96
C VAL A 244 -6.03 -12.47 -13.88
N LEU A 245 -6.34 -11.88 -15.05
CA LEU A 245 -5.34 -11.39 -15.99
C LEU A 245 -4.48 -10.28 -15.37
N ILE A 246 -5.10 -9.32 -14.68
CA ILE A 246 -4.36 -8.24 -14.00
C ILE A 246 -3.42 -8.84 -12.95
N VAL A 247 -3.92 -9.76 -12.10
CA VAL A 247 -3.09 -10.42 -11.08
C VAL A 247 -1.94 -11.21 -11.71
N ALA A 248 -2.21 -11.94 -12.79
CA ALA A 248 -1.17 -12.69 -13.49
C ALA A 248 -0.07 -11.79 -14.08
N LEU A 249 -0.45 -10.60 -14.54
CA LEU A 249 0.48 -9.63 -15.13
C LEU A 249 1.21 -8.77 -14.08
N THR A 250 0.86 -8.81 -12.79
CA THR A 250 1.57 -8.05 -11.75
C THR A 250 2.96 -8.63 -11.45
N LYS A 251 3.19 -9.91 -11.68
CA LYS A 251 4.49 -10.59 -11.45
C LYS A 251 4.92 -11.37 -12.71
N VAL A 252 5.09 -10.64 -13.80
CA VAL A 252 5.78 -11.18 -15.00
C VAL A 252 7.25 -10.80 -14.85
N THR A 253 7.97 -11.57 -14.09
CA THR A 253 9.43 -11.58 -14.05
C THR A 253 9.92 -13.00 -14.20
#